data_f21ee21de31a229656322191b58ef7fd
#
_entry.id   f21ee21de31a229656322191b58ef7fd
#
_cell.length_a   1.000
_cell.length_b   1.000
_cell.length_c   1.000
_cell.angle_alpha   90.00
_cell.angle_beta   90.00
_cell.angle_gamma   90.00
#
_symmetry.space_group_name_H-M   'P 1'
#
loop_
_entity.id
_entity.type
_entity.pdbx_description
1 polymer ?
#
loop_
_entity_poly.entity_id
_entity_poly.type
_entity_poly.pdbx_seq_one_letter_code
_entity_poly.pdbx_strand_id
1 'polypeptide(L)' 'MKDKIKHTILDILDQKKRNGDVLPFATSIEVAHRVKMNALEVEKIAAGIEGIVRGKTLNEEYYYE' A
#
# COMPACT_ATOMS: atom_id res chain seq x y z
N MET A 1 -13.24 3.61 -5.31
CA MET A 1 -12.04 3.90 -4.51
C MET A 1 -11.19 2.69 -4.20
N LYS A 2 -11.80 1.55 -3.86
CA LYS A 2 -11.04 0.32 -3.61
C LYS A 2 -10.15 -0.09 -4.77
N ASP A 3 -10.68 -0.05 -5.99
CA ASP A 3 -9.94 -0.48 -7.17
C ASP A 3 -8.71 0.40 -7.41
N LYS A 4 -8.86 1.70 -7.24
CA LYS A 4 -7.76 2.64 -7.41
C LYS A 4 -6.66 2.39 -6.38
N ILE A 5 -7.05 2.20 -5.12
CA ILE A 5 -6.09 1.93 -4.05
C ILE A 5 -5.39 0.59 -4.30
N LYS A 6 -6.14 -0.44 -4.65
CA LYS A 6 -5.57 -1.75 -4.95
C LYS A 6 -4.56 -1.68 -6.10
N HIS A 7 -4.92 -1.03 -7.20
CA HIS A 7 -4.03 -0.88 -8.35
C HIS A 7 -2.77 -0.10 -7.98
N THR A 8 -2.90 0.94 -7.17
CA THR A 8 -1.75 1.72 -6.73
C THR A 8 -0.79 0.89 -5.89
N ILE A 9 -1.33 0.09 -4.97
CA ILE A 9 -0.52 -0.81 -4.16
C ILE A 9 0.23 -1.80 -5.05
N LEU A 10 -0.48 -2.44 -5.98
CA LEU A 10 0.12 -3.43 -6.88
C LEU A 10 1.20 -2.79 -7.77
N ASP A 11 0.97 -1.58 -8.24
CA ASP A 11 1.97 -0.84 -9.02
C ASP A 11 3.24 -0.58 -8.22
N ILE A 12 3.10 -0.15 -6.98
CA ILE A 12 4.24 0.12 -6.10
C ILE A 12 5.02 -1.17 -5.87
N LEU A 13 4.32 -2.26 -5.58
CA LEU A 13 4.95 -3.56 -5.36
C LEU A 13 5.68 -4.04 -6.61
N ASP A 14 5.07 -3.89 -7.78
CA ASP A 14 5.68 -4.28 -9.04
C ASP A 14 6.94 -3.48 -9.33
N GLN A 15 6.91 -2.18 -9.12
CA GLN A 15 8.09 -1.33 -9.29
C GLN A 15 9.24 -1.75 -8.37
N LYS A 16 8.93 -2.03 -7.11
CA LYS A 16 9.94 -2.46 -6.15
C LYS A 16 10.55 -3.80 -6.53
N LYS A 17 9.75 -4.73 -7.03
CA LYS A 17 10.25 -6.00 -7.55
C LYS A 17 11.20 -5.80 -8.71
N ARG A 18 10.86 -4.91 -9.64
CA ARG A 18 11.71 -4.59 -10.79
C ARG A 18 13.03 -3.96 -10.37
N ASN A 19 13.02 -3.22 -9.25
CA ASN A 19 14.21 -2.61 -8.69
C ASN A 19 15.07 -3.59 -7.88
N GLY A 20 14.65 -4.84 -7.77
CA GLY A 20 15.41 -5.88 -7.11
C GLY A 20 15.11 -6.10 -5.64
N ASP A 21 14.03 -5.51 -5.12
CA ASP A 21 13.64 -5.72 -3.72
C ASP A 21 13.20 -7.17 -3.50
N VAL A 22 13.78 -7.81 -2.50
CA VAL A 22 13.48 -9.21 -2.18
C VAL A 22 12.09 -9.33 -1.53
N LEU A 23 11.76 -8.39 -0.64
CA LEU A 23 10.49 -8.38 0.07
C LEU A 23 9.81 -7.02 -0.15
N PRO A 24 9.22 -6.80 -1.32
CA PRO A 24 8.61 -5.50 -1.60
C PRO A 24 7.37 -5.26 -0.75
N PHE A 25 7.21 -4.04 -0.30
CA PHE A 25 6.01 -3.62 0.41
C PHE A 25 5.72 -2.15 0.10
N ALA A 26 4.46 -1.76 0.25
CA ALA A 26 4.03 -0.39 0.07
C ALA A 26 3.45 0.11 1.38
N THR A 27 3.83 1.31 1.81
CA THR A 27 3.27 1.90 3.04
C THR A 27 2.00 2.69 2.71
N SER A 28 1.14 2.89 3.72
CA SER A 28 -0.05 3.71 3.54
C SER A 28 0.31 5.14 3.12
N ILE A 29 1.44 5.64 3.61
CA ILE A 29 1.92 6.98 3.26
C ILE A 29 2.29 7.06 1.78
N GLU A 30 3.00 6.06 1.26
CA GLU A 30 3.34 5.99 -0.17
C GLU A 30 2.09 5.98 -1.04
N VAL A 31 1.13 5.14 -0.67
CA VAL A 31 -0.13 5.05 -1.42
C VAL A 31 -0.89 6.36 -1.36
N ALA A 32 -1.00 6.95 -0.17
CA ALA A 32 -1.68 8.22 0.03
C ALA A 32 -1.06 9.33 -0.84
N HIS A 33 0.26 9.36 -0.90
CA HIS A 33 0.98 10.34 -1.72
C HIS A 33 0.63 10.19 -3.20
N ARG A 34 0.56 8.96 -3.69
CA ARG A 34 0.24 8.70 -5.11
C ARG A 34 -1.19 9.02 -5.47
N VAL A 35 -2.14 8.71 -4.59
CA VAL A 35 -3.56 8.96 -4.86
C VAL A 35 -4.03 10.31 -4.34
N LYS A 36 -3.16 11.07 -3.72
CA LYS A 36 -3.45 12.41 -3.17
C LYS A 36 -4.58 12.37 -2.15
N MET A 37 -4.50 11.41 -1.25
CA MET A 37 -5.47 11.23 -0.18
C MET A 37 -4.78 11.25 1.17
N ASN A 38 -5.58 11.32 2.23
CA ASN A 38 -5.08 11.21 3.59
C ASN A 38 -4.73 9.74 3.87
N ALA A 39 -3.60 9.50 4.54
CA ALA A 39 -3.15 8.15 4.86
C ALA A 39 -4.19 7.37 5.67
N LEU A 40 -4.92 8.04 6.57
CA LEU A 40 -5.97 7.39 7.36
C LEU A 40 -7.11 6.87 6.48
N GLU A 41 -7.45 7.60 5.43
CA GLU A 41 -8.47 7.15 4.48
C GLU A 41 -7.97 5.96 3.67
N VAL A 42 -6.71 5.99 3.25
CA VAL A 42 -6.09 4.86 2.56
C VAL A 42 -6.15 3.61 3.43
N GLU A 43 -5.82 3.75 4.72
CA GLU A 43 -5.86 2.62 5.65
C GLU A 43 -7.26 2.03 5.79
N LYS A 44 -8.27 2.88 5.87
CA LYS A 44 -9.66 2.44 5.95
C LYS A 44 -10.09 1.68 4.69
N ILE A 45 -9.76 2.22 3.54
CA ILE A 45 -10.11 1.61 2.25
C ILE A 45 -9.36 0.29 2.07
N ALA A 46 -8.07 0.30 2.36
CA ALA A 46 -7.22 -0.89 2.19
C ALA A 46 -7.66 -2.04 3.09
N ALA A 47 -8.21 -1.74 4.26
CA ALA A 47 -8.71 -2.76 5.18
C ALA A 47 -9.83 -3.60 4.57
N GLY A 48 -10.53 -3.07 3.57
CA GLY A 48 -11.61 -3.79 2.89
C GLY A 48 -11.19 -4.45 1.59
N ILE A 49 -9.92 -4.40 1.21
CA ILE A 49 -9.45 -5.01 -0.04
C ILE A 49 -9.01 -6.46 0.21
N GLU A 50 -9.60 -7.38 -0.53
CA GLU A 50 -9.22 -8.78 -0.47
C GLU A 50 -7.96 -9.01 -1.30
N GLY A 51 -7.13 -9.96 -0.86
CA GLY A 51 -5.92 -10.34 -1.57
C GLY A 51 -4.70 -9.48 -1.28
N ILE A 52 -4.85 -8.46 -0.44
CA ILE A 52 -3.73 -7.63 0.00
C ILE A 52 -3.39 -7.99 1.44
N VAL A 53 -2.16 -8.40 1.67
CA VAL A 53 -1.67 -8.69 3.03
C VAL A 53 -1.33 -7.35 3.70
N ARG A 54 -1.82 -7.16 4.89
CA ARG A 54 -1.64 -5.92 5.64
C ARG A 54 -0.88 -6.18 6.92
N GLY A 55 0.11 -5.33 7.21
CA GLY A 55 0.87 -5.39 8.44
C GLY A 55 1.13 -4.01 9.00
N LYS A 56 1.81 -3.95 10.12
CA LYS A 56 2.12 -2.70 10.79
C LYS A 56 3.61 -2.67 11.12
N THR A 57 4.28 -1.57 10.80
CA THR A 57 5.70 -1.40 11.09
C THR A 57 5.91 -1.03 12.57
N LEU A 58 7.17 -1.00 13.00
CA LEU A 58 7.53 -0.56 14.35
C LEU A 58 7.13 0.89 14.61
N ASN A 59 7.05 1.71 13.57
CA ASN A 59 6.62 3.11 13.67
C ASN A 59 5.11 3.27 13.58
N GLU A 60 4.37 2.17 13.68
CA GLU A 60 2.91 2.15 13.61
C GLU A 60 2.33 2.60 12.26
N GLU A 61 3.12 2.46 11.20
CA GLU A 61 2.63 2.68 9.84
C GLU A 61 2.12 1.38 9.24
N TYR A 62 0.98 1.43 8.55
CA TYR A 62 0.50 0.25 7.83
C TYR A 62 1.31 0.06 6.55
N TYR A 63 1.54 -1.20 6.21
CA TYR A 63 2.17 -1.55 4.94
C TYR A 63 1.38 -2.67 4.28
N TYR A 64 1.57 -2.82 2.99
CA TYR A 64 0.82 -3.77 2.16
C TYR A 64 1.78 -4.61 1.31
N GLU A 65 1.43 -5.88 1.18
CA GLU A 65 2.20 -6.83 0.38
C GLU A 65 1.34 -7.50 -0.68
#